data_90d0ae2680859895a25982f7f5da7d3d
#
_entry.id   90d0ae2680859895a25982f7f5da7d3d
#
_cell.length_a   1.000
_cell.length_b   1.000
_cell.length_c   1.000
_cell.angle_alpha   90.00
_cell.angle_beta   90.00
_cell.angle_gamma   90.00
#
_symmetry.space_group_name_H-M   'P 1'
#
loop_
_entity.id
_entity.type
_entity.pdbx_description
1 polymer ?
#
loop_
_entity_poly.entity_id
_entity_poly.type
_entity_poly.pdbx_seq_one_letter_code
_entity_poly.pdbx_strand_id
1 'polypeptide(L)'
;MKETTPRKKIIVAITGATGAQIGIRILQTLRRLNVETHIIISKWAAETMKWETDYTPAAIKALADHAYSSHDLAAPIASGSYRVDGMIVAPCSVKTLAAINAGICDDLVTRAADVCLKERKRLVLSVRETPFSEIHLRNMMEVTRAGAIIAPPVVAFYTRPSSIDDILDQMVGRLLDLFDLDARNFERWDGMPKSVTSNK
;
A
#
# COMPACT_ATOMS: atom_id res chain seq x y z
N MET A 1 -1.53 -2.29 -35.97
CA MET A 1 -1.00 -2.76 -34.67
C MET A 1 -1.71 -1.94 -33.59
N LYS A 2 -2.47 -2.57 -32.68
CA LYS A 2 -3.03 -1.86 -31.53
C LYS A 2 -1.86 -1.51 -30.60
N GLU A 3 -1.56 -0.25 -30.39
CA GLU A 3 -0.65 0.20 -29.35
C GLU A 3 -1.23 -0.28 -28.00
N THR A 4 -0.62 -1.28 -27.41
CA THR A 4 -0.96 -1.68 -26.04
C THR A 4 -0.40 -0.62 -25.11
N THR A 5 -1.24 0.14 -24.45
CA THR A 5 -0.82 1.06 -23.39
C THR A 5 0.08 0.29 -22.40
N PRO A 6 1.28 0.80 -22.11
CA PRO A 6 2.18 0.10 -21.18
C PRO A 6 1.50 -0.10 -19.82
N ARG A 7 1.67 -1.29 -19.23
CA ARG A 7 1.16 -1.61 -17.89
C ARG A 7 1.75 -0.62 -16.87
N LYS A 8 0.92 -0.11 -15.97
CA LYS A 8 1.43 0.60 -14.77
C LYS A 8 2.29 -0.35 -13.96
N LYS A 9 3.33 0.20 -13.28
CA LYS A 9 4.27 -0.54 -12.43
C LYS A 9 4.22 -0.02 -11.01
N ILE A 10 3.82 -0.85 -10.07
CA ILE A 10 3.65 -0.47 -8.66
C ILE A 10 4.53 -1.34 -7.76
N ILE A 11 5.30 -0.68 -6.90
CA ILE A 11 6.01 -1.37 -5.83
C ILE A 11 5.04 -1.54 -4.66
N VAL A 12 4.93 -2.76 -4.14
CA VAL A 12 4.18 -3.08 -2.93
C VAL A 12 5.16 -3.55 -1.86
N ALA A 13 5.18 -2.88 -0.72
CA ALA A 13 5.98 -3.32 0.42
C ALA A 13 5.08 -3.68 1.59
N ILE A 14 5.35 -4.82 2.23
CA ILE A 14 4.65 -5.27 3.45
C ILE A 14 5.66 -5.21 4.59
N THR A 15 5.36 -4.44 5.63
CA THR A 15 6.27 -4.26 6.77
C THR A 15 5.68 -4.80 8.08
N GLY A 16 6.46 -4.77 9.17
CA GLY A 16 6.15 -5.43 10.43
C GLY A 16 5.12 -4.71 11.29
N ALA A 17 3.93 -4.52 10.76
CA ALA A 17 2.75 -4.09 11.51
C ALA A 17 1.61 -5.07 11.21
N THR A 18 0.59 -5.15 12.07
CA THR A 18 -0.60 -5.96 11.79
C THR A 18 -1.34 -5.42 10.57
N GLY A 19 -2.02 -6.30 9.82
CA GLY A 19 -2.75 -5.96 8.59
C GLY A 19 -2.04 -6.44 7.32
N ALA A 20 -1.24 -7.51 7.39
CA ALA A 20 -0.63 -8.15 6.21
C ALA A 20 -1.66 -8.48 5.12
N GLN A 21 -2.91 -8.77 5.52
CA GLN A 21 -4.04 -9.02 4.63
C GLN A 21 -4.31 -7.85 3.68
N ILE A 22 -4.06 -6.60 4.10
CA ILE A 22 -4.21 -5.41 3.24
C ILE A 22 -3.21 -5.48 2.07
N GLY A 23 -1.93 -5.77 2.36
CA GLY A 23 -0.90 -5.92 1.33
C GLY A 23 -1.19 -7.07 0.36
N ILE A 24 -1.69 -8.20 0.87
CA ILE A 24 -2.11 -9.35 0.05
C ILE A 24 -3.27 -8.95 -0.86
N ARG A 25 -4.31 -8.29 -0.33
CA ARG A 25 -5.47 -7.84 -1.10
C ARG A 25 -5.08 -6.81 -2.18
N ILE A 26 -4.11 -5.92 -1.88
CA ILE A 26 -3.54 -5.00 -2.88
C ILE A 26 -2.92 -5.79 -4.03
N LEU A 27 -2.06 -6.79 -3.77
CA LEU A 27 -1.44 -7.60 -4.83
C LEU A 27 -2.47 -8.35 -5.68
N GLN A 28 -3.46 -8.97 -5.05
CA GLN A 28 -4.56 -9.67 -5.75
C GLN A 28 -5.33 -8.72 -6.67
N THR A 29 -5.62 -7.51 -6.18
CA THR A 29 -6.37 -6.50 -6.94
C THR A 29 -5.52 -5.94 -8.09
N LEU A 30 -4.25 -5.61 -7.85
CA LEU A 30 -3.33 -5.13 -8.90
C LEU A 30 -3.15 -6.17 -10.01
N ARG A 31 -3.04 -7.46 -9.67
CA ARG A 31 -2.99 -8.55 -10.64
C ARG A 31 -4.25 -8.61 -11.50
N ARG A 32 -5.44 -8.48 -10.89
CA ARG A 32 -6.74 -8.43 -11.60
C ARG A 32 -6.82 -7.23 -12.54
N LEU A 33 -6.22 -6.10 -12.15
CA LEU A 33 -6.16 -4.88 -12.96
C LEU A 33 -5.04 -4.88 -14.02
N ASN A 34 -4.31 -5.98 -14.17
CA ASN A 34 -3.18 -6.11 -15.10
C ASN A 34 -2.08 -5.05 -14.87
N VAL A 35 -1.80 -4.73 -13.61
CA VAL A 35 -0.69 -3.85 -13.18
C VAL A 35 0.54 -4.71 -12.93
N GLU A 36 1.72 -4.27 -13.39
CA GLU A 36 3.00 -4.93 -13.08
C GLU A 36 3.39 -4.63 -11.63
N THR A 37 3.66 -5.67 -10.87
CA THR A 37 3.86 -5.57 -9.41
C THR A 37 5.26 -6.02 -8.99
N HIS A 38 5.87 -5.24 -8.08
CA HIS A 38 7.17 -5.48 -7.47
C HIS A 38 6.98 -5.61 -5.96
N ILE A 39 7.13 -6.82 -5.39
CA ILE A 39 6.90 -7.06 -3.96
C ILE A 39 8.20 -7.08 -3.16
N ILE A 40 8.16 -6.41 -2.00
CA ILE A 40 9.17 -6.51 -0.96
C ILE A 40 8.46 -6.88 0.35
N ILE A 41 8.91 -7.96 1.00
CA ILE A 41 8.40 -8.37 2.31
C ILE A 41 9.53 -8.21 3.32
N SER A 42 9.34 -7.37 4.34
CA SER A 42 10.33 -7.22 5.40
C SER A 42 10.42 -8.47 6.28
N LYS A 43 11.53 -8.63 6.99
CA LYS A 43 11.70 -9.76 7.94
C LYS A 43 10.55 -9.85 8.94
N TRP A 44 10.18 -8.73 9.56
CA TRP A 44 9.10 -8.71 10.56
C TRP A 44 7.72 -8.90 9.93
N ALA A 45 7.50 -8.46 8.70
CA ALA A 45 6.26 -8.79 7.98
C ALA A 45 6.11 -10.30 7.77
N ALA A 46 7.18 -10.99 7.40
CA ALA A 46 7.16 -12.44 7.24
C ALA A 46 6.84 -13.18 8.55
N GLU A 47 7.25 -12.62 9.70
CA GLU A 47 6.86 -13.17 11.01
C GLU A 47 5.39 -12.88 11.34
N THR A 48 4.93 -11.64 11.15
CA THR A 48 3.55 -11.24 11.44
C THR A 48 2.53 -12.03 10.60
N MET A 49 2.84 -12.28 9.33
CA MET A 49 2.00 -13.07 8.43
C MET A 49 1.66 -14.46 8.94
N LYS A 50 2.58 -15.12 9.66
CA LYS A 50 2.36 -16.46 10.23
C LYS A 50 1.21 -16.51 11.25
N TRP A 51 0.91 -15.37 11.86
CA TRP A 51 -0.13 -15.25 12.87
C TRP A 51 -1.44 -14.67 12.32
N GLU A 52 -1.35 -13.92 11.22
CA GLU A 52 -2.50 -13.19 10.69
C GLU A 52 -3.15 -13.87 9.48
N THR A 53 -2.42 -14.76 8.79
CA THR A 53 -2.89 -15.32 7.52
C THR A 53 -2.45 -16.76 7.34
N ASP A 54 -3.14 -17.51 6.49
CA ASP A 54 -2.74 -18.84 6.05
C ASP A 54 -1.70 -18.80 4.90
N TYR A 55 -1.32 -17.59 4.46
CA TYR A 55 -0.35 -17.43 3.38
C TYR A 55 1.08 -17.55 3.90
N THR A 56 1.89 -18.31 3.16
CA THR A 56 3.35 -18.26 3.33
C THR A 56 3.93 -17.05 2.60
N PRO A 57 5.10 -16.52 3.03
CA PRO A 57 5.78 -15.48 2.26
C PRO A 57 6.06 -15.86 0.79
N ALA A 58 6.31 -17.14 0.52
CA ALA A 58 6.49 -17.65 -0.84
C ALA A 58 5.21 -17.56 -1.67
N ALA A 59 4.05 -17.92 -1.09
CA ALA A 59 2.76 -17.81 -1.75
C ALA A 59 2.41 -16.35 -2.08
N ILE A 60 2.72 -15.41 -1.18
CA ILE A 60 2.48 -13.99 -1.43
C ILE A 60 3.41 -13.44 -2.53
N LYS A 61 4.70 -13.83 -2.52
CA LYS A 61 5.63 -13.47 -3.59
C LYS A 61 5.16 -13.95 -4.96
N ALA A 62 4.51 -15.12 -5.03
CA ALA A 62 3.96 -15.66 -6.27
C ALA A 62 2.73 -14.90 -6.80
N LEU A 63 2.14 -13.99 -6.02
CA LEU A 63 1.08 -13.09 -6.49
C LEU A 63 1.63 -11.93 -7.33
N ALA A 64 2.91 -11.57 -7.17
CA ALA A 64 3.55 -10.46 -7.86
C ALA A 64 4.31 -10.93 -9.11
N ASP A 65 4.54 -9.99 -10.07
CA ASP A 65 5.37 -10.25 -11.25
C ASP A 65 6.84 -10.36 -10.86
N HIS A 66 7.31 -9.55 -9.90
CA HIS A 66 8.69 -9.52 -9.42
C HIS A 66 8.73 -9.52 -7.90
N ALA A 67 9.60 -10.33 -7.31
CA ALA A 67 9.78 -10.41 -5.87
C ALA A 67 11.25 -10.24 -5.48
N TYR A 68 11.53 -9.38 -4.51
CA TYR A 68 12.87 -9.06 -4.06
C TYR A 68 13.07 -9.39 -2.59
N SER A 69 14.31 -9.69 -2.23
CA SER A 69 14.72 -9.71 -0.83
C SER A 69 14.75 -8.27 -0.29
N SER A 70 14.34 -8.07 0.95
CA SER A 70 14.46 -6.76 1.60
C SER A 70 15.92 -6.29 1.78
N HIS A 71 16.89 -7.18 1.64
CA HIS A 71 18.32 -6.89 1.73
C HIS A 71 18.99 -6.65 0.37
N ASP A 72 18.24 -6.80 -0.74
CA ASP A 72 18.80 -6.67 -2.09
C ASP A 72 18.80 -5.21 -2.56
N LEU A 73 19.80 -4.45 -2.15
CA LEU A 73 19.99 -3.06 -2.58
C LEU A 73 20.50 -2.94 -4.03
N ALA A 74 20.82 -4.06 -4.72
CA ALA A 74 21.15 -4.09 -6.13
C ALA A 74 19.91 -4.28 -7.03
N ALA A 75 18.73 -4.49 -6.46
CA ALA A 75 17.47 -4.65 -7.20
C ALA A 75 17.19 -3.44 -8.10
N PRO A 76 16.56 -3.62 -9.28
CA PRO A 76 16.23 -2.51 -10.20
C PRO A 76 15.50 -1.35 -9.53
N ILE A 77 14.56 -1.64 -8.64
CA ILE A 77 13.74 -0.65 -7.93
C ILE A 77 14.52 0.19 -6.89
N ALA A 78 15.79 -0.15 -6.62
CA ALA A 78 16.70 0.67 -5.81
C ALA A 78 17.30 1.85 -6.60
N SER A 79 17.05 1.93 -7.92
CA SER A 79 17.56 2.96 -8.81
C SER A 79 16.45 3.83 -9.39
N GLY A 80 16.66 5.16 -9.41
CA GLY A 80 15.73 6.11 -10.03
C GLY A 80 15.64 5.98 -11.56
N SER A 81 16.61 5.35 -12.22
CA SER A 81 16.55 5.08 -13.65
C SER A 81 15.56 3.97 -14.01
N TYR A 82 15.19 3.10 -13.08
CA TYR A 82 14.14 2.11 -13.26
C TYR A 82 12.77 2.77 -13.05
N ARG A 83 11.98 2.83 -14.10
CA ARG A 83 10.71 3.55 -14.08
C ARG A 83 9.61 2.74 -13.42
N VAL A 84 9.03 3.30 -12.34
CA VAL A 84 7.81 2.84 -11.69
C VAL A 84 6.81 4.00 -11.60
N ASP A 85 5.53 3.70 -11.47
CA ASP A 85 4.47 4.71 -11.27
C ASP A 85 4.33 5.12 -9.80
N GLY A 86 4.84 4.30 -8.90
CA GLY A 86 4.91 4.61 -7.47
C GLY A 86 5.02 3.40 -6.58
N MET A 87 4.83 3.64 -5.27
CA MET A 87 4.98 2.62 -4.23
C MET A 87 3.89 2.72 -3.18
N ILE A 88 3.38 1.57 -2.74
CA ILE A 88 2.48 1.42 -1.60
C ILE A 88 3.20 0.61 -0.53
N VAL A 89 3.28 1.14 0.69
CA VAL A 89 3.73 0.41 1.87
C VAL A 89 2.51 0.09 2.73
N ALA A 90 2.05 -1.16 2.72
CA ALA A 90 0.83 -1.57 3.40
C ALA A 90 0.91 -3.01 3.96
N PRO A 91 0.87 -3.15 5.28
CA PRO A 91 0.92 -2.09 6.28
C PRO A 91 2.30 -1.42 6.36
N CYS A 92 2.33 -0.15 6.78
CA CYS A 92 3.55 0.57 7.08
C CYS A 92 3.76 0.65 8.60
N SER A 93 4.83 0.03 9.10
CA SER A 93 5.18 0.12 10.52
C SER A 93 5.78 1.49 10.86
N VAL A 94 5.64 1.91 12.12
CA VAL A 94 6.24 3.18 12.60
C VAL A 94 7.76 3.18 12.52
N LYS A 95 8.42 2.01 12.59
CA LYS A 95 9.87 1.87 12.31
C LYS A 95 10.18 2.27 10.87
N THR A 96 9.41 1.74 9.91
CA THR A 96 9.59 2.05 8.48
C THR A 96 9.30 3.52 8.19
N LEU A 97 8.22 4.07 8.76
CA LEU A 97 7.89 5.49 8.68
C LEU A 97 9.05 6.36 9.18
N ALA A 98 9.61 6.03 10.37
CA ALA A 98 10.73 6.78 10.95
C ALA A 98 11.99 6.70 10.09
N ALA A 99 12.30 5.53 9.53
CA ALA A 99 13.45 5.34 8.65
C ALA A 99 13.32 6.16 7.34
N ILE A 100 12.13 6.16 6.72
CA ILE A 100 11.85 6.98 5.53
C ILE A 100 11.99 8.46 5.86
N ASN A 101 11.45 8.91 7.00
CA ASN A 101 11.57 10.31 7.43
C ASN A 101 13.02 10.73 7.66
N ALA A 102 13.83 9.85 8.23
CA ALA A 102 15.24 10.11 8.51
C ALA A 102 16.17 9.93 7.29
N GLY A 103 15.64 9.48 6.14
CA GLY A 103 16.46 9.17 4.95
C GLY A 103 17.36 7.95 5.14
N ILE A 104 17.05 7.04 6.06
CA ILE A 104 17.80 5.81 6.31
C ILE A 104 17.40 4.77 5.25
N CYS A 105 18.37 4.36 4.42
CA CYS A 105 18.18 3.44 3.29
C CYS A 105 18.95 2.13 3.51
N ASP A 106 18.78 1.53 4.69
CA ASP A 106 19.49 0.31 5.12
C ASP A 106 18.83 -1.00 4.59
N ASP A 107 17.64 -0.89 4.04
CA ASP A 107 16.94 -1.99 3.38
C ASP A 107 16.26 -1.52 2.06
N LEU A 108 15.83 -2.48 1.24
CA LEU A 108 15.21 -2.17 -0.06
C LEU A 108 13.86 -1.47 0.08
N VAL A 109 13.12 -1.65 1.17
CA VAL A 109 11.83 -0.96 1.40
C VAL A 109 12.08 0.54 1.54
N THR A 110 12.99 0.92 2.42
CA THR A 110 13.32 2.33 2.69
C THR A 110 14.06 2.96 1.51
N ARG A 111 14.95 2.20 0.82
CA ARG A 111 15.62 2.68 -0.39
C ARG A 111 14.64 2.93 -1.54
N ALA A 112 13.70 2.03 -1.82
CA ALA A 112 12.71 2.23 -2.86
C ALA A 112 11.76 3.40 -2.55
N ALA A 113 11.42 3.61 -1.27
CA ALA A 113 10.64 4.77 -0.83
C ALA A 113 11.42 6.08 -1.05
N ASP A 114 12.71 6.14 -0.70
CA ASP A 114 13.60 7.28 -0.96
C ASP A 114 13.67 7.58 -2.47
N VAL A 115 13.83 6.54 -3.30
CA VAL A 115 13.80 6.69 -4.77
C VAL A 115 12.48 7.28 -5.23
N CYS A 116 11.34 6.81 -4.72
CA CYS A 116 10.03 7.37 -5.08
C CYS A 116 9.95 8.86 -4.72
N LEU A 117 10.38 9.26 -3.52
CA LEU A 117 10.37 10.65 -3.09
C LEU A 117 11.25 11.55 -3.96
N LYS A 118 12.52 11.15 -4.20
CA LYS A 118 13.46 11.96 -4.98
C LYS A 118 13.06 12.08 -6.46
N GLU A 119 12.43 11.05 -7.03
CA GLU A 119 11.93 11.03 -8.42
C GLU A 119 10.51 11.60 -8.54
N ARG A 120 9.94 12.14 -7.44
CA ARG A 120 8.58 12.69 -7.39
C ARG A 120 7.52 11.69 -7.85
N LYS A 121 7.74 10.41 -7.54
CA LYS A 121 6.77 9.34 -7.74
C LYS A 121 5.84 9.24 -6.53
N ARG A 122 4.62 8.77 -6.76
CA ARG A 122 3.63 8.61 -5.69
C ARG A 122 4.11 7.56 -4.68
N LEU A 123 4.22 7.98 -3.43
CA LEU A 123 4.54 7.10 -2.30
C LEU A 123 3.36 7.15 -1.32
N VAL A 124 2.71 6.01 -1.10
CA VAL A 124 1.59 5.87 -0.16
C VAL A 124 2.03 5.01 1.00
N LEU A 125 1.90 5.56 2.21
CA LEU A 125 2.26 4.89 3.46
C LEU A 125 0.97 4.62 4.27
N SER A 126 0.52 3.35 4.26
CA SER A 126 -0.60 2.90 5.08
C SER A 126 -0.12 2.62 6.50
N VAL A 127 0.17 3.71 7.24
CA VAL A 127 0.74 3.64 8.59
C VAL A 127 -0.27 3.00 9.52
N ARG A 128 0.14 1.89 10.18
CA ARG A 128 -0.70 1.18 11.13
C ARG A 128 -0.08 1.19 12.51
N GLU A 129 -0.68 2.00 13.39
CA GLU A 129 -0.32 2.15 14.80
C GLU A 129 -1.49 2.77 15.57
N THR A 130 -1.60 2.45 16.85
CA THR A 130 -2.53 3.11 17.78
C THR A 130 -2.13 2.80 19.22
N PRO A 131 -2.16 3.80 20.19
CA PRO A 131 -2.30 5.23 19.94
C PRO A 131 -1.05 5.84 19.30
N PHE A 132 -1.16 7.03 18.72
CA PHE A 132 -0.01 7.76 18.19
C PHE A 132 0.73 8.53 19.27
N SER A 133 2.07 8.44 19.27
CA SER A 133 2.95 9.35 20.02
C SER A 133 3.22 10.62 19.20
N GLU A 134 3.74 11.66 19.88
CA GLU A 134 4.20 12.87 19.19
C GLU A 134 5.26 12.57 18.13
N ILE A 135 6.15 11.61 18.38
CA ILE A 135 7.18 11.18 17.41
C ILE A 135 6.51 10.63 16.14
N HIS A 136 5.47 9.80 16.27
CA HIS A 136 4.75 9.26 15.10
C HIS A 136 4.08 10.38 14.30
N LEU A 137 3.40 11.31 14.98
CA LEU A 137 2.72 12.44 14.33
C LEU A 137 3.71 13.35 13.62
N ARG A 138 4.85 13.67 14.23
CA ARG A 138 5.92 14.45 13.62
C ARG A 138 6.46 13.75 12.36
N ASN A 139 6.78 12.46 12.45
CA ASN A 139 7.28 11.71 11.31
C ASN A 139 6.26 11.69 10.16
N MET A 140 4.96 11.51 10.43
CA MET A 140 3.91 11.57 9.41
C MET A 140 3.85 12.95 8.75
N MET A 141 3.93 14.02 9.54
CA MET A 141 3.92 15.39 9.04
C MET A 141 5.13 15.66 8.11
N GLU A 142 6.33 15.27 8.54
CA GLU A 142 7.56 15.53 7.76
C GLU A 142 7.58 14.74 6.44
N VAL A 143 7.22 13.45 6.43
CA VAL A 143 7.15 12.70 5.17
C VAL A 143 6.04 13.20 4.25
N THR A 144 4.94 13.74 4.80
CA THR A 144 3.89 14.40 4.00
C THR A 144 4.43 15.66 3.33
N ARG A 145 5.21 16.47 4.02
CA ARG A 145 5.91 17.63 3.46
C ARG A 145 6.90 17.23 2.36
N ALA A 146 7.57 16.09 2.53
CA ALA A 146 8.47 15.52 1.53
C ALA A 146 7.74 14.97 0.28
N GLY A 147 6.40 14.79 0.34
CA GLY A 147 5.56 14.37 -0.78
C GLY A 147 4.97 12.98 -0.67
N ALA A 148 5.14 12.28 0.45
CA ALA A 148 4.43 11.02 0.70
C ALA A 148 2.95 11.28 1.08
N ILE A 149 2.12 10.29 0.83
CA ILE A 149 0.72 10.29 1.25
C ILE A 149 0.57 9.36 2.45
N ILE A 150 0.17 9.90 3.59
CA ILE A 150 -0.18 9.12 4.78
C ILE A 150 -1.64 8.69 4.64
N ALA A 151 -1.85 7.38 4.53
CA ALA A 151 -3.17 6.77 4.35
C ALA A 151 -3.36 5.60 5.33
N PRO A 152 -3.64 5.87 6.62
CA PRO A 152 -3.88 4.82 7.61
C PRO A 152 -5.05 3.92 7.19
N PRO A 153 -5.05 2.64 7.58
CA PRO A 153 -6.14 1.72 7.27
C PRO A 153 -7.34 1.99 8.20
N VAL A 154 -8.10 3.03 7.88
CA VAL A 154 -9.28 3.45 8.64
C VAL A 154 -10.54 2.85 8.03
N VAL A 155 -11.38 2.24 8.86
CA VAL A 155 -12.63 1.60 8.43
C VAL A 155 -13.68 2.64 8.09
N ALA A 156 -14.40 2.43 6.98
CA ALA A 156 -15.56 3.22 6.58
C ALA A 156 -16.84 2.40 6.77
N PHE A 157 -17.80 2.96 7.49
CA PHE A 157 -19.08 2.29 7.79
C PHE A 157 -20.26 2.74 6.91
N TYR A 158 -20.09 3.78 6.10
CA TYR A 158 -21.15 4.27 5.22
C TYR A 158 -21.56 3.27 4.13
N THR A 159 -20.66 2.34 3.79
CA THR A 159 -20.92 1.24 2.85
C THR A 159 -21.69 0.07 3.49
N ARG A 160 -21.95 0.12 4.81
CA ARG A 160 -22.61 -0.94 5.60
C ARG A 160 -21.97 -2.31 5.37
N PRO A 161 -20.66 -2.47 5.62
CA PRO A 161 -19.95 -3.72 5.36
C PRO A 161 -20.58 -4.88 6.16
N SER A 162 -20.73 -6.03 5.52
CA SER A 162 -21.29 -7.25 6.10
C SER A 162 -20.23 -8.28 6.47
N SER A 163 -19.00 -8.06 5.99
CA SER A 163 -17.87 -8.96 6.19
C SER A 163 -16.56 -8.18 6.37
N ILE A 164 -15.53 -8.87 6.84
CA ILE A 164 -14.14 -8.33 6.88
C ILE A 164 -13.63 -8.08 5.44
N ASP A 165 -14.01 -8.92 4.50
CA ASP A 165 -13.64 -8.75 3.10
C ASP A 165 -14.18 -7.46 2.50
N ASP A 166 -15.41 -7.05 2.82
CA ASP A 166 -15.97 -5.77 2.39
C ASP A 166 -15.15 -4.59 2.92
N ILE A 167 -14.70 -4.68 4.17
CA ILE A 167 -13.84 -3.68 4.80
C ILE A 167 -12.48 -3.62 4.10
N LEU A 168 -11.85 -4.77 3.83
CA LEU A 168 -10.58 -4.86 3.14
C LEU A 168 -10.68 -4.31 1.71
N ASP A 169 -11.73 -4.67 0.98
CA ASP A 169 -11.95 -4.22 -0.38
C ASP A 169 -12.13 -2.69 -0.45
N GLN A 170 -12.88 -2.13 0.49
CA GLN A 170 -13.06 -0.67 0.58
C GLN A 170 -11.72 0.03 0.88
N MET A 171 -10.95 -0.43 1.87
CA MET A 171 -9.66 0.16 2.20
C MET A 171 -8.67 0.06 1.04
N VAL A 172 -8.58 -1.11 0.40
CA VAL A 172 -7.69 -1.33 -0.74
C VAL A 172 -8.11 -0.49 -1.94
N GLY A 173 -9.42 -0.43 -2.24
CA GLY A 173 -9.94 0.41 -3.31
C GLY A 173 -9.55 1.88 -3.12
N ARG A 174 -9.66 2.41 -1.90
CA ARG A 174 -9.26 3.79 -1.58
C ARG A 174 -7.75 4.03 -1.71
N LEU A 175 -6.90 3.03 -1.37
CA LEU A 175 -5.46 3.12 -1.60
C LEU A 175 -5.12 3.12 -3.09
N LEU A 176 -5.82 2.31 -3.90
CA LEU A 176 -5.59 2.21 -5.33
C LEU A 176 -6.12 3.43 -6.10
N ASP A 177 -7.18 4.09 -5.63
CA ASP A 177 -7.65 5.38 -6.16
C ASP A 177 -6.52 6.42 -6.19
N LEU A 178 -5.62 6.39 -5.21
CA LEU A 178 -4.46 7.28 -5.17
C LEU A 178 -3.49 7.07 -6.35
N PHE A 179 -3.62 5.98 -7.10
CA PHE A 179 -2.84 5.67 -8.29
C PHE A 179 -3.66 5.74 -9.58
N ASP A 180 -4.87 6.30 -9.51
CA ASP A 180 -5.82 6.35 -10.62
C ASP A 180 -6.15 4.92 -11.14
N LEU A 181 -6.27 3.97 -10.18
CA LEU A 181 -6.65 2.57 -10.44
C LEU A 181 -8.01 2.30 -9.79
N ASP A 182 -9.01 2.01 -10.61
CA ASP A 182 -10.34 1.67 -10.13
C ASP A 182 -10.44 0.16 -9.81
N ALA A 183 -10.50 -0.17 -8.53
CA ALA A 183 -10.61 -1.56 -8.06
C ALA A 183 -11.94 -2.22 -8.41
N ARG A 184 -13.02 -1.46 -8.61
CA ARG A 184 -14.37 -1.91 -9.02
C ARG A 184 -15.03 -2.96 -8.11
N ASN A 185 -14.60 -3.08 -6.88
CA ASN A 185 -15.10 -4.08 -5.93
C ASN A 185 -15.50 -3.48 -4.59
N PHE A 186 -15.76 -2.19 -4.54
CA PHE A 186 -16.28 -1.52 -3.34
C PHE A 186 -17.24 -0.39 -3.74
N GLU A 187 -18.16 -0.08 -2.82
CA GLU A 187 -19.11 1.02 -3.01
C GLU A 187 -18.44 2.36 -2.75
N ARG A 188 -18.71 3.34 -3.62
CA ARG A 188 -18.27 4.72 -3.46
C ARG A 188 -19.36 5.56 -2.81
N TRP A 189 -18.97 6.55 -2.05
CA TRP A 189 -19.93 7.54 -1.54
C TRP A 189 -20.48 8.37 -2.69
N ASP A 190 -21.80 8.29 -2.88
CA ASP A 190 -22.55 9.02 -3.93
C ASP A 190 -23.56 10.02 -3.33
N GLY A 191 -23.30 10.49 -2.12
CA GLY A 191 -24.16 11.42 -1.40
C GLY A 191 -25.20 10.71 -0.51
N MET A 192 -25.92 11.52 0.26
CA MET A 192 -27.04 11.00 1.08
C MET A 192 -28.17 10.53 0.17
N PRO A 193 -28.80 9.38 0.45
CA PRO A 193 -30.02 8.98 -0.24
C PRO A 193 -31.03 10.12 -0.13
N LYS A 194 -31.57 10.57 -1.26
CA LYS A 194 -32.71 11.50 -1.21
C LYS A 194 -33.76 10.85 -0.36
N SER A 195 -34.17 11.50 0.73
CA SER A 195 -35.23 11.00 1.61
C SER A 195 -36.40 10.57 0.74
N VAL A 196 -36.78 9.29 0.85
CA VAL A 196 -38.10 8.86 0.37
C VAL A 196 -39.06 9.66 1.23
N THR A 197 -39.62 10.74 0.68
CA THR A 197 -40.75 11.44 1.29
C THR A 197 -41.81 10.39 1.48
N SER A 198 -41.98 9.95 2.73
CA SER A 198 -43.10 9.11 3.11
C SER A 198 -44.34 9.91 2.80
N ASN A 199 -45.00 9.58 1.68
CA ASN A 199 -46.41 9.95 1.51
C ASN A 199 -47.17 9.31 2.67
N LYS A 200 -47.51 10.14 3.66
CA LYS A 200 -48.61 9.85 4.60
C LYS A 200 -49.91 10.10 3.93
#